data_40c41a9fa9a714b4e0f7e53340399d73
#
_entry.id   40c41a9fa9a714b4e0f7e53340399d73
#
_cell.length_a   1.000
_cell.length_b   1.000
_cell.length_c   1.000
_cell.angle_alpha   90.00
_cell.angle_beta   90.00
_cell.angle_gamma   90.00
#
_symmetry.space_group_name_H-M   'P 1'
#
loop_
_entity.id
_entity.type
_entity.pdbx_description
1 polymer ?
#
loop_
_entity_poly.entity_id
_entity_poly.type
_entity_poly.pdbx_seq_one_letter_code
_entity_poly.pdbx_strand_id
1 'polypeptide(L)'
;MKKWNLIVDVAKCTNCNCCTLANQDEHVGNEFEGYSAPMPRHGHRWIDIRSNERGSGPVMDVAYLPVMCQHCDDAPCIKAAKNGAVTKRDDGIVHIHPVRAKGQKAIAEACPYGAVRWNEELDLPQHWFFDAHLIDRGWKEPRCTQVCATGALKAVKVTDEEMAAIKSREGLRELQPEAATKPRVHYKNLDRYTHEFVGGTVIKTVNGVTDCVADARIRLEKSGAVVGEAARRRPQAEHLRRQDRAGGLTLAIRATRSGVRQMELSAPDTGACL
;
A
#
# COMPACT_ATOMS: atom_id res chain seq x y z
N MET A 1 -5.89 21.29 -15.69
CA MET A 1 -5.89 21.82 -14.28
C MET A 1 -5.10 20.89 -13.39
N LYS A 2 -4.33 21.41 -12.42
CA LYS A 2 -3.56 20.57 -11.47
C LYS A 2 -4.45 20.14 -10.32
N LYS A 3 -4.41 18.84 -10.01
CA LYS A 3 -5.21 18.21 -8.96
C LYS A 3 -4.32 17.53 -7.93
N TRP A 4 -4.78 17.44 -6.69
CA TRP A 4 -4.10 16.73 -5.63
C TRP A 4 -4.18 15.23 -5.82
N ASN A 5 -3.06 14.58 -5.56
CA ASN A 5 -2.92 13.12 -5.51
C ASN A 5 -2.04 12.74 -4.33
N LEU A 6 -2.26 11.56 -3.78
CA LEU A 6 -1.41 10.99 -2.74
C LEU A 6 -0.74 9.73 -3.27
N ILE A 7 0.55 9.60 -3.04
CA ILE A 7 1.32 8.38 -3.30
C ILE A 7 1.63 7.73 -1.97
N VAL A 8 1.30 6.46 -1.83
CA VAL A 8 1.54 5.64 -0.64
C VAL A 8 2.53 4.54 -0.99
N ASP A 9 3.72 4.56 -0.40
CA ASP A 9 4.71 3.49 -0.57
C ASP A 9 4.57 2.47 0.56
N VAL A 10 3.94 1.33 0.24
CA VAL A 10 3.67 0.23 1.18
C VAL A 10 4.97 -0.37 1.74
N ALA A 11 6.06 -0.35 0.97
CA ALA A 11 7.34 -0.88 1.43
C ALA A 11 8.02 -0.01 2.49
N LYS A 12 7.65 1.28 2.56
CA LYS A 12 8.21 2.23 3.51
C LYS A 12 7.36 2.41 4.78
N CYS A 13 6.09 2.00 4.75
CA CYS A 13 5.24 2.14 5.92
C CYS A 13 5.66 1.17 7.03
N THR A 14 5.91 1.71 8.23
CA THR A 14 6.34 0.96 9.42
C THR A 14 5.29 0.92 10.53
N ASN A 15 4.04 1.32 10.23
CA ASN A 15 2.95 1.38 11.22
C ASN A 15 3.25 2.30 12.42
N CYS A 16 4.00 3.37 12.23
CA CYS A 16 4.31 4.31 13.32
C CYS A 16 3.09 5.12 13.78
N ASN A 17 1.99 5.08 13.03
CA ASN A 17 0.74 5.80 13.28
C ASN A 17 0.84 7.35 13.34
N CYS A 18 1.99 7.96 13.02
CA CYS A 18 2.13 9.42 13.04
C CYS A 18 1.09 10.13 12.15
N CYS A 19 0.77 9.58 10.97
CA CYS A 19 -0.26 10.13 10.09
C CYS A 19 -1.67 10.07 10.70
N THR A 20 -2.01 8.97 11.38
CA THR A 20 -3.28 8.81 12.10
C THR A 20 -3.37 9.78 13.28
N LEU A 21 -2.30 9.88 14.07
CA LEU A 21 -2.24 10.77 15.24
C LEU A 21 -2.31 12.23 14.82
N ALA A 22 -1.58 12.65 13.78
CA ALA A 22 -1.65 14.02 13.27
C ALA A 22 -3.05 14.39 12.77
N ASN A 23 -3.75 13.43 12.14
CA ASN A 23 -5.14 13.64 11.74
C ASN A 23 -6.08 13.73 12.94
N GLN A 24 -5.90 12.90 13.96
CA GLN A 24 -6.70 12.97 15.19
C GLN A 24 -6.42 14.25 15.97
N ASP A 25 -5.17 14.66 16.11
CA ASP A 25 -4.76 15.89 16.76
C ASP A 25 -5.43 17.12 16.13
N GLU A 26 -5.55 17.15 14.80
CA GLU A 26 -6.22 18.23 14.10
C GLU A 26 -7.74 18.22 14.29
N HIS A 27 -8.38 17.05 14.22
CA HIS A 27 -9.83 16.96 14.00
C HIS A 27 -10.64 16.52 15.21
N VAL A 28 -10.04 15.88 16.22
CA VAL A 28 -10.79 15.42 17.41
C VAL A 28 -11.25 16.62 18.23
N GLY A 29 -12.58 16.75 18.36
CA GLY A 29 -13.19 17.87 19.09
C GLY A 29 -13.12 19.22 18.39
N ASN A 30 -12.45 19.33 17.25
CA ASN A 30 -12.29 20.58 16.50
C ASN A 30 -13.26 20.64 15.32
N GLU A 31 -13.98 21.75 15.19
CA GLU A 31 -14.82 22.09 14.06
C GLU A 31 -14.09 23.02 13.11
N PHE A 32 -14.21 22.74 11.82
CA PHE A 32 -13.74 23.61 10.75
C PHE A 32 -14.92 24.02 9.89
N GLU A 33 -15.43 25.22 10.11
CA GLU A 33 -16.60 25.72 9.42
C GLU A 33 -16.49 25.59 7.89
N GLY A 34 -17.49 24.98 7.28
CA GLY A 34 -17.50 24.70 5.84
C GLY A 34 -16.68 23.48 5.40
N TYR A 35 -15.86 22.87 6.26
CA TYR A 35 -15.01 21.71 5.94
C TYR A 35 -15.41 20.45 6.70
N SER A 36 -15.44 20.48 8.02
CA SER A 36 -15.79 19.30 8.81
C SER A 36 -16.35 19.65 10.17
N ALA A 37 -17.28 18.82 10.64
CA ALA A 37 -17.66 18.75 12.05
C ALA A 37 -16.57 18.00 12.86
N PRO A 38 -16.57 18.13 14.20
CA PRO A 38 -15.59 17.47 15.04
C PRO A 38 -15.53 15.95 14.84
N MET A 39 -14.33 15.43 14.76
CA MET A 39 -14.09 13.99 14.80
C MET A 39 -14.37 13.47 16.21
N PRO A 40 -15.06 12.34 16.40
CA PRO A 40 -15.28 11.79 17.72
C PRO A 40 -13.96 11.31 18.34
N ARG A 41 -13.86 11.39 19.66
CA ARG A 41 -12.65 11.03 20.41
C ARG A 41 -12.25 9.57 20.23
N HIS A 42 -13.22 8.69 20.04
CA HIS A 42 -13.04 7.25 19.96
C HIS A 42 -13.73 6.67 18.74
N GLY A 43 -13.26 5.51 18.31
CA GLY A 43 -13.91 4.71 17.25
C GLY A 43 -13.62 5.15 15.80
N HIS A 44 -13.02 6.32 15.57
CA HIS A 44 -12.74 6.81 14.24
C HIS A 44 -11.24 6.88 13.92
N ARG A 45 -10.91 6.40 12.72
CA ARG A 45 -9.63 6.63 12.07
C ARG A 45 -9.92 7.00 10.62
N TRP A 46 -9.75 8.28 10.26
CA TRP A 46 -9.93 8.73 8.88
C TRP A 46 -8.74 8.36 8.01
N ILE A 47 -7.56 8.20 8.64
CA ILE A 47 -6.39 7.54 8.06
C ILE A 47 -6.17 6.30 8.93
N ASP A 48 -6.39 5.13 8.35
CA ASP A 48 -6.25 3.84 9.03
C ASP A 48 -5.09 3.05 8.44
N ILE A 49 -4.36 2.30 9.26
CA ILE A 49 -3.27 1.46 8.79
C ILE A 49 -3.67 0.01 9.00
N ARG A 50 -3.93 -0.68 7.89
CA ARG A 50 -4.24 -2.11 7.89
C ARG A 50 -2.95 -2.91 7.86
N SER A 51 -2.91 -4.02 8.59
CA SER A 51 -1.79 -4.96 8.58
C SER A 51 -2.15 -6.25 7.86
N ASN A 52 -1.15 -6.84 7.20
CA ASN A 52 -1.22 -8.21 6.68
C ASN A 52 0.05 -8.96 7.09
N GLU A 53 -0.13 -9.97 7.93
CA GLU A 53 0.94 -10.86 8.36
C GLU A 53 1.12 -11.95 7.29
N ARG A 54 2.35 -12.12 6.83
CA ARG A 54 2.71 -13.01 5.72
C ARG A 54 3.84 -13.93 6.11
N GLY A 55 3.87 -15.12 5.50
CA GLY A 55 4.88 -16.11 5.77
C GLY A 55 4.53 -17.06 6.90
N SER A 56 5.49 -17.89 7.32
CA SER A 56 5.31 -18.90 8.36
C SER A 56 6.62 -19.27 9.02
N GLY A 57 6.54 -19.81 10.24
CA GLY A 57 7.70 -20.29 11.00
C GLY A 57 8.70 -19.16 11.27
N PRO A 58 10.01 -19.37 11.00
CA PRO A 58 11.04 -18.37 11.29
C PRO A 58 11.09 -17.22 10.25
N VAL A 59 10.31 -17.31 9.17
CA VAL A 59 10.31 -16.33 8.08
C VAL A 59 8.93 -15.65 8.03
N MET A 60 8.80 -14.59 8.80
CA MET A 60 7.60 -13.78 8.90
C MET A 60 7.86 -12.36 8.39
N ASP A 61 6.90 -11.77 7.71
CA ASP A 61 6.89 -10.35 7.34
C ASP A 61 5.51 -9.76 7.61
N VAL A 62 5.46 -8.50 8.01
CA VAL A 62 4.22 -7.76 8.18
C VAL A 62 4.21 -6.57 7.23
N ALA A 63 3.20 -6.53 6.38
CA ALA A 63 2.98 -5.41 5.47
C ALA A 63 1.92 -4.47 6.05
N TYR A 64 2.15 -3.18 5.92
CA TYR A 64 1.26 -2.14 6.42
C TYR A 64 0.73 -1.29 5.28
N LEU A 65 -0.60 -1.14 5.22
CA LEU A 65 -1.32 -0.42 4.19
C LEU A 65 -2.08 0.76 4.79
N PRO A 66 -1.58 1.99 4.65
CA PRO A 66 -2.38 3.18 4.97
C PRO A 66 -3.56 3.31 4.02
N VAL A 67 -4.77 3.38 4.57
CA VAL A 67 -6.03 3.54 3.84
C VAL A 67 -6.75 4.78 4.35
N MET A 68 -7.14 5.64 3.44
CA MET A 68 -7.89 6.86 3.68
C MET A 68 -8.86 7.10 2.53
N CYS A 69 -9.61 8.18 2.58
CA CYS A 69 -10.44 8.57 1.44
C CYS A 69 -9.59 8.62 0.16
N GLN A 70 -10.04 7.93 -0.87
CA GLN A 70 -9.33 7.80 -2.13
C GLN A 70 -9.56 9.01 -3.07
N HIS A 71 -10.40 9.97 -2.68
CA HIS A 71 -10.76 11.15 -3.48
C HIS A 71 -11.09 10.80 -4.93
N CYS A 72 -11.95 9.80 -5.11
CA CYS A 72 -12.30 9.22 -6.40
C CYS A 72 -12.85 10.25 -7.38
N ASP A 73 -12.51 10.14 -8.67
CA ASP A 73 -13.11 10.95 -9.71
C ASP A 73 -14.51 10.45 -10.09
N ASP A 74 -14.74 9.14 -9.98
CA ASP A 74 -16.05 8.51 -10.09
C ASP A 74 -16.47 7.98 -8.70
N ALA A 75 -16.80 8.92 -7.80
CA ALA A 75 -17.02 8.65 -6.39
C ALA A 75 -18.43 8.09 -6.12
N PRO A 76 -18.55 6.83 -5.63
CA PRO A 76 -19.84 6.25 -5.27
C PRO A 76 -20.55 7.03 -4.15
N CYS A 77 -19.81 7.61 -3.23
CA CYS A 77 -20.36 8.43 -2.15
C CYS A 77 -21.04 9.72 -2.67
N ILE A 78 -20.58 10.31 -3.80
CA ILE A 78 -21.25 11.43 -4.45
C ILE A 78 -22.59 10.98 -5.05
N LYS A 79 -22.61 9.79 -5.68
CA LYS A 79 -23.83 9.22 -6.27
C LYS A 79 -24.90 8.87 -5.22
N ALA A 80 -24.46 8.44 -4.03
CA ALA A 80 -25.35 8.11 -2.91
C ALA A 80 -25.85 9.35 -2.15
N ALA A 81 -25.17 10.49 -2.30
CA ALA A 81 -25.48 11.72 -1.59
C ALA A 81 -26.69 12.44 -2.17
N LYS A 82 -27.52 13.02 -1.28
CA LYS A 82 -28.63 13.89 -1.64
C LYS A 82 -28.28 15.36 -1.35
N ASN A 83 -28.96 16.28 -2.02
CA ASN A 83 -28.88 17.72 -1.75
C ASN A 83 -27.46 18.32 -1.86
N GLY A 84 -26.60 17.74 -2.71
CA GLY A 84 -25.22 18.19 -2.84
C GLY A 84 -24.40 18.02 -1.56
N ALA A 85 -24.71 17.02 -0.74
CA ALA A 85 -24.04 16.76 0.53
C ALA A 85 -22.58 16.31 0.33
N VAL A 86 -22.27 15.71 -0.82
CA VAL A 86 -20.88 15.35 -1.20
C VAL A 86 -20.57 15.98 -2.55
N THR A 87 -19.44 16.66 -2.63
CA THR A 87 -19.00 17.35 -3.84
C THR A 87 -17.55 17.02 -4.16
N LYS A 88 -17.20 17.14 -5.43
CA LYS A 88 -15.81 17.09 -5.92
C LYS A 88 -15.35 18.51 -6.18
N ARG A 89 -14.23 18.89 -5.54
CA ARG A 89 -13.58 20.19 -5.77
C ARG A 89 -12.76 20.13 -7.08
N ASP A 90 -12.52 21.29 -7.68
CA ASP A 90 -11.72 21.42 -8.90
C ASP A 90 -10.28 20.91 -8.73
N ASP A 91 -9.74 21.02 -7.51
CA ASP A 91 -8.42 20.52 -7.16
C ASP A 91 -8.38 19.02 -6.87
N GLY A 92 -9.49 18.29 -7.11
CA GLY A 92 -9.55 16.84 -7.01
C GLY A 92 -9.92 16.30 -5.62
N ILE A 93 -10.12 17.14 -4.63
CA ILE A 93 -10.53 16.72 -3.28
C ILE A 93 -12.03 16.44 -3.26
N VAL A 94 -12.43 15.27 -2.74
CA VAL A 94 -13.84 14.99 -2.41
C VAL A 94 -14.13 15.60 -1.05
N HIS A 95 -15.23 16.29 -0.93
CA HIS A 95 -15.64 17.00 0.26
C HIS A 95 -17.06 16.58 0.68
N ILE A 96 -17.25 16.22 1.95
CA ILE A 96 -18.54 15.92 2.57
C ILE A 96 -18.95 17.14 3.40
N HIS A 97 -20.04 17.77 3.02
CA HIS A 97 -20.53 18.96 3.70
C HIS A 97 -21.20 18.58 5.02
N PRO A 98 -20.70 18.98 6.20
CA PRO A 98 -21.12 18.43 7.48
C PRO A 98 -22.61 18.66 7.77
N VAL A 99 -23.17 19.81 7.38
CA VAL A 99 -24.59 20.12 7.62
C VAL A 99 -25.51 19.38 6.64
N ARG A 100 -25.17 19.35 5.34
CA ARG A 100 -26.02 18.71 4.32
C ARG A 100 -26.00 17.20 4.39
N ALA A 101 -24.91 16.62 4.90
CA ALA A 101 -24.71 15.17 4.98
C ALA A 101 -25.36 14.54 6.21
N LYS A 102 -25.89 15.33 7.14
CA LYS A 102 -26.55 14.84 8.34
C LYS A 102 -27.68 13.85 8.02
N GLY A 103 -27.74 12.72 8.70
CA GLY A 103 -28.72 11.66 8.48
C GLY A 103 -28.50 10.81 7.23
N GLN A 104 -27.45 11.05 6.43
CA GLN A 104 -27.23 10.34 5.17
C GLN A 104 -26.21 9.19 5.32
N LYS A 105 -26.58 8.13 6.03
CA LYS A 105 -25.73 6.95 6.27
C LYS A 105 -25.29 6.24 4.99
N ALA A 106 -26.12 6.27 3.96
CA ALA A 106 -25.81 5.69 2.64
C ALA A 106 -24.51 6.24 2.02
N ILE A 107 -24.09 7.45 2.38
CA ILE A 107 -22.81 8.03 1.92
C ILE A 107 -21.61 7.21 2.46
N ALA A 108 -21.68 6.79 3.72
CA ALA A 108 -20.62 5.97 4.33
C ALA A 108 -20.65 4.54 3.78
N GLU A 109 -21.82 3.96 3.62
CA GLU A 109 -22.02 2.59 3.11
C GLU A 109 -21.61 2.44 1.65
N ALA A 110 -21.71 3.51 0.84
CA ALA A 110 -21.32 3.49 -0.56
C ALA A 110 -19.81 3.44 -0.80
N CYS A 111 -18.97 3.67 0.22
CA CYS A 111 -17.52 3.70 0.05
C CYS A 111 -16.91 2.29 -0.01
N PRO A 112 -16.39 1.81 -1.17
CA PRO A 112 -15.85 0.46 -1.28
C PRO A 112 -14.59 0.26 -0.43
N TYR A 113 -13.90 1.33 -0.09
CA TYR A 113 -12.66 1.31 0.71
C TYR A 113 -12.93 1.32 2.21
N GLY A 114 -14.18 1.56 2.66
CA GLY A 114 -14.52 1.77 4.07
C GLY A 114 -13.84 3.01 4.66
N ALA A 115 -13.53 4.02 3.82
CA ALA A 115 -12.79 5.22 4.22
C ALA A 115 -13.70 6.40 4.62
N VAL A 116 -15.00 6.23 4.53
CA VAL A 116 -16.01 7.14 5.09
C VAL A 116 -16.56 6.48 6.34
N ARG A 117 -16.44 7.16 7.48
CA ARG A 117 -16.87 6.67 8.79
C ARG A 117 -18.18 7.33 9.18
N TRP A 118 -19.06 6.59 9.80
CA TRP A 118 -20.29 7.12 10.34
C TRP A 118 -20.08 7.61 11.77
N ASN A 119 -20.37 8.88 12.02
CA ASN A 119 -20.32 9.46 13.35
C ASN A 119 -21.72 9.36 13.96
N GLU A 120 -21.89 8.43 14.92
CA GLU A 120 -23.17 8.17 15.59
C GLU A 120 -23.60 9.33 16.48
N GLU A 121 -22.66 10.09 17.07
CA GLU A 121 -22.97 11.20 17.98
C GLU A 121 -23.56 12.40 17.22
N LEU A 122 -23.02 12.68 16.04
CA LEU A 122 -23.41 13.81 15.21
C LEU A 122 -24.37 13.42 14.08
N ASP A 123 -24.65 12.13 13.90
CA ASP A 123 -25.51 11.59 12.86
C ASP A 123 -25.04 12.00 11.45
N LEU A 124 -23.74 11.86 11.16
CA LEU A 124 -23.18 12.26 9.87
C LEU A 124 -21.98 11.41 9.42
N PRO A 125 -21.75 11.28 8.07
CA PRO A 125 -20.57 10.64 7.53
C PRO A 125 -19.36 11.58 7.58
N GLN A 126 -18.20 11.03 7.93
CA GLN A 126 -16.94 11.77 8.01
C GLN A 126 -15.80 11.01 7.32
N HIS A 127 -14.83 11.74 6.79
CA HIS A 127 -13.67 11.17 6.12
C HIS A 127 -12.47 12.12 6.18
N TRP A 128 -11.27 11.62 5.88
CA TRP A 128 -10.12 12.48 5.61
C TRP A 128 -10.36 13.27 4.32
N PHE A 129 -10.32 14.59 4.41
CA PHE A 129 -10.59 15.51 3.29
C PHE A 129 -9.34 16.27 2.83
N PHE A 130 -8.19 15.59 2.91
CA PHE A 130 -6.89 16.08 2.43
C PHE A 130 -6.40 17.35 3.18
N ASP A 131 -6.88 17.58 4.39
CA ASP A 131 -6.63 18.79 5.18
C ASP A 131 -6.89 20.08 4.38
N ALA A 132 -7.98 20.08 3.58
CA ALA A 132 -8.31 21.17 2.65
C ALA A 132 -8.38 22.53 3.32
N HIS A 133 -8.80 22.62 4.58
CA HIS A 133 -8.83 23.85 5.36
C HIS A 133 -7.44 24.45 5.60
N LEU A 134 -6.39 23.62 5.69
CA LEU A 134 -5.00 24.07 5.79
C LEU A 134 -4.43 24.38 4.41
N ILE A 135 -4.73 23.56 3.41
CA ILE A 135 -4.32 23.78 2.01
C ILE A 135 -4.85 25.13 1.50
N ASP A 136 -6.11 25.46 1.77
CA ASP A 136 -6.71 26.72 1.37
C ASP A 136 -6.12 27.93 2.11
N ARG A 137 -5.48 27.70 3.27
CA ARG A 137 -4.69 28.70 4.02
C ARG A 137 -3.23 28.80 3.55
N GLY A 138 -2.88 28.09 2.47
CA GLY A 138 -1.54 28.17 1.87
C GLY A 138 -0.55 27.07 2.28
N TRP A 139 -1.00 26.03 2.99
CA TRP A 139 -0.15 24.87 3.26
C TRP A 139 0.20 24.14 1.97
N LYS A 140 1.46 23.68 1.89
CA LYS A 140 1.99 23.05 0.67
C LYS A 140 1.62 21.58 0.55
N GLU A 141 1.22 20.95 1.65
CA GLU A 141 0.90 19.52 1.73
C GLU A 141 0.09 19.22 3.00
N PRO A 142 -0.67 18.11 3.05
CA PRO A 142 -1.45 17.74 4.23
C PRO A 142 -0.55 17.28 5.38
N ARG A 143 -1.06 17.35 6.61
CA ARG A 143 -0.32 17.00 7.84
C ARG A 143 0.23 15.57 7.79
N CYS A 144 -0.52 14.63 7.25
CA CYS A 144 -0.11 13.22 7.21
C CYS A 144 1.19 12.99 6.42
N THR A 145 1.47 13.81 5.39
CA THR A 145 2.74 13.72 4.63
C THR A 145 3.89 14.38 5.37
N GLN A 146 3.64 15.50 6.04
CA GLN A 146 4.66 16.22 6.82
C GLN A 146 5.22 15.39 7.98
N VAL A 147 4.34 14.63 8.66
CA VAL A 147 4.74 13.81 9.83
C VAL A 147 5.21 12.41 9.47
N CYS A 148 5.18 12.02 8.19
CA CYS A 148 5.58 10.70 7.76
C CYS A 148 7.10 10.54 7.77
N ALA A 149 7.65 10.07 8.89
CA ALA A 149 9.09 9.96 9.12
C ALA A 149 9.83 9.10 8.08
N THR A 150 9.15 8.09 7.50
CA THR A 150 9.74 7.20 6.49
C THR A 150 9.54 7.70 5.05
N GLY A 151 8.77 8.78 4.86
CA GLY A 151 8.38 9.26 3.53
C GLY A 151 7.53 8.25 2.75
N ALA A 152 6.76 7.41 3.47
CA ALA A 152 5.81 6.48 2.86
C ALA A 152 4.62 7.22 2.22
N LEU A 153 4.25 8.39 2.74
CA LEU A 153 3.19 9.23 2.19
C LEU A 153 3.80 10.45 1.49
N LYS A 154 3.35 10.71 0.26
CA LYS A 154 3.79 11.86 -0.55
C LYS A 154 2.60 12.48 -1.27
N ALA A 155 2.30 13.73 -0.98
CA ALA A 155 1.30 14.50 -1.73
C ALA A 155 1.93 15.16 -2.96
N VAL A 156 1.19 15.17 -4.08
CA VAL A 156 1.60 15.85 -5.31
C VAL A 156 0.41 16.57 -5.93
N LYS A 157 0.63 17.79 -6.44
CA LYS A 157 -0.39 18.57 -7.15
C LYS A 157 0.02 18.73 -8.61
N VAL A 158 -0.53 17.88 -9.46
CA VAL A 158 -0.13 17.70 -10.87
C VAL A 158 -1.34 17.57 -11.79
N THR A 159 -1.14 17.66 -13.11
CA THR A 159 -2.21 17.38 -14.07
C THR A 159 -2.46 15.87 -14.16
N ASP A 160 -3.57 15.47 -14.80
CA ASP A 160 -3.90 14.05 -14.96
C ASP A 160 -2.89 13.36 -15.88
N GLU A 161 -2.35 14.06 -16.88
CA GLU A 161 -1.30 13.56 -17.78
C GLU A 161 0.03 13.37 -17.03
N GLU A 162 0.43 14.34 -16.23
CA GLU A 162 1.63 14.25 -15.37
C GLU A 162 1.50 13.08 -14.39
N MET A 163 0.28 12.90 -13.80
CA MET A 163 0.04 11.79 -12.88
C MET A 163 0.09 10.44 -13.58
N ALA A 164 -0.42 10.32 -14.80
CA ALA A 164 -0.32 9.10 -15.60
C ALA A 164 1.15 8.73 -15.89
N ALA A 165 1.98 9.71 -16.21
CA ALA A 165 3.44 9.51 -16.41
C ALA A 165 4.13 9.04 -15.11
N ILE A 166 3.77 9.62 -13.95
CA ILE A 166 4.27 9.20 -12.64
C ILE A 166 3.83 7.77 -12.33
N LYS A 167 2.55 7.42 -12.55
CA LYS A 167 2.02 6.06 -12.36
C LYS A 167 2.82 5.03 -13.14
N SER A 168 3.07 5.29 -14.42
CA SER A 168 3.84 4.39 -15.28
C SER A 168 5.30 4.27 -14.83
N ARG A 169 5.96 5.40 -14.57
CA ARG A 169 7.37 5.43 -14.17
C ARG A 169 7.63 4.74 -12.82
N GLU A 170 6.74 4.92 -11.85
CA GLU A 170 6.91 4.40 -10.50
C GLU A 170 6.16 3.09 -10.23
N GLY A 171 5.47 2.54 -11.23
CA GLY A 171 4.70 1.30 -11.09
C GLY A 171 3.57 1.42 -10.07
N LEU A 172 2.90 2.58 -10.03
CA LEU A 172 1.83 2.83 -9.06
C LEU A 172 0.57 2.07 -9.46
N ARG A 173 -0.12 1.52 -8.46
CA ARG A 173 -1.37 0.78 -8.61
C ARG A 173 -2.51 1.44 -7.84
N GLU A 174 -3.72 1.08 -8.19
CA GLU A 174 -4.94 1.47 -7.47
C GLU A 174 -5.33 0.39 -6.47
N LEU A 175 -5.87 0.80 -5.35
CA LEU A 175 -6.49 -0.11 -4.39
C LEU A 175 -7.87 -0.49 -4.93
N GLN A 176 -8.17 -1.80 -5.00
CA GLN A 176 -9.44 -2.33 -5.51
C GLN A 176 -9.82 -1.78 -6.90
N PRO A 177 -9.01 -2.05 -7.94
CA PRO A 177 -9.27 -1.53 -9.29
C PRO A 177 -10.61 -1.99 -9.87
N GLU A 178 -11.16 -3.10 -9.37
CA GLU A 178 -12.48 -3.64 -9.72
C GLU A 178 -13.63 -2.69 -9.34
N ALA A 179 -13.43 -1.82 -8.37
CA ALA A 179 -14.42 -0.81 -7.98
C ALA A 179 -14.57 0.32 -9.01
N ALA A 180 -13.65 0.44 -9.97
CA ALA A 180 -13.67 1.39 -11.10
C ALA A 180 -13.90 2.86 -10.71
N THR A 181 -13.47 3.27 -9.52
CA THR A 181 -13.75 4.59 -8.93
C THR A 181 -12.81 5.70 -9.37
N LYS A 182 -11.76 5.39 -10.13
CA LYS A 182 -10.70 6.32 -10.54
C LYS A 182 -10.12 7.10 -9.35
N PRO A 183 -9.43 6.42 -8.43
CA PRO A 183 -8.92 7.03 -7.20
C PRO A 183 -7.76 8.00 -7.48
N ARG A 184 -7.56 8.97 -6.57
CA ARG A 184 -6.42 9.89 -6.56
C ARG A 184 -5.37 9.52 -5.51
N VAL A 185 -5.56 8.43 -4.81
CA VAL A 185 -4.55 7.79 -3.97
C VAL A 185 -3.99 6.60 -4.73
N HIS A 186 -2.68 6.58 -4.90
CA HIS A 186 -1.98 5.58 -5.69
C HIS A 186 -0.94 4.87 -4.83
N TYR A 187 -0.81 3.57 -4.99
CA TYR A 187 0.01 2.74 -4.15
C TYR A 187 1.23 2.21 -4.91
N LYS A 188 2.41 2.44 -4.33
CA LYS A 188 3.67 1.84 -4.73
C LYS A 188 3.92 0.59 -3.89
N ASN A 189 4.48 -0.46 -4.50
CA ASN A 189 4.77 -1.72 -3.83
C ASN A 189 3.52 -2.36 -3.17
N LEU A 190 2.34 -2.19 -3.77
CA LEU A 190 1.07 -2.72 -3.23
C LEU A 190 1.10 -4.25 -3.11
N ASP A 191 1.83 -4.93 -3.97
CA ASP A 191 2.00 -6.39 -3.95
C ASP A 191 2.51 -6.89 -2.59
N ARG A 192 3.29 -6.06 -1.88
CA ARG A 192 3.74 -6.40 -0.53
C ARG A 192 2.59 -6.65 0.45
N TYR A 193 1.45 -5.99 0.24
CA TYR A 193 0.26 -6.17 1.08
C TYR A 193 -0.72 -7.21 0.51
N THR A 194 -0.85 -7.28 -0.82
CA THR A 194 -1.88 -8.09 -1.48
C THR A 194 -1.44 -9.51 -1.84
N HIS A 195 -0.12 -9.77 -1.82
CA HIS A 195 0.44 -11.06 -2.20
C HIS A 195 1.20 -11.69 -1.04
N GLU A 196 1.16 -13.01 -0.99
CA GLU A 196 2.03 -13.79 -0.13
C GLU A 196 3.47 -13.74 -0.63
N PHE A 197 4.43 -14.07 0.23
CA PHE A 197 5.82 -14.26 -0.16
C PHE A 197 6.31 -15.65 0.22
N VAL A 198 7.31 -16.11 -0.49
CA VAL A 198 8.04 -17.33 -0.18
C VAL A 198 9.48 -16.92 0.16
N GLY A 199 9.94 -17.26 1.36
CA GLY A 199 11.29 -16.98 1.81
C GLY A 199 11.96 -18.24 2.36
N GLY A 200 13.27 -18.31 2.22
CA GLY A 200 14.05 -19.44 2.71
C GLY A 200 15.55 -19.30 2.44
N THR A 201 16.31 -20.28 2.88
CA THR A 201 17.75 -20.36 2.64
C THR A 201 18.03 -21.53 1.72
N VAL A 202 18.79 -21.28 0.65
CA VAL A 202 19.29 -22.37 -0.21
C VAL A 202 20.61 -22.86 0.37
N ILE A 203 20.63 -24.13 0.76
CA ILE A 203 21.80 -24.78 1.33
C ILE A 203 22.21 -26.00 0.49
N LYS A 204 23.50 -26.32 0.49
CA LYS A 204 24.04 -27.52 -0.12
C LYS A 204 24.87 -28.24 0.92
N THR A 205 24.66 -29.54 1.06
CA THR A 205 25.49 -30.40 1.92
C THR A 205 26.40 -31.27 1.07
N VAL A 206 27.70 -31.14 1.27
CA VAL A 206 28.75 -31.97 0.59
C VAL A 206 29.63 -32.56 1.65
N ASN A 207 29.78 -33.86 1.63
CA ASN A 207 30.62 -34.60 2.60
C ASN A 207 30.29 -34.28 4.08
N GLY A 208 29.00 -34.11 4.40
CA GLY A 208 28.54 -33.80 5.74
C GLY A 208 28.68 -32.32 6.15
N VAL A 209 29.27 -31.49 5.33
CA VAL A 209 29.37 -30.05 5.57
C VAL A 209 28.23 -29.31 4.82
N THR A 210 27.42 -28.58 5.57
CA THR A 210 26.32 -27.76 5.02
C THR A 210 26.76 -26.33 4.89
N ASP A 211 26.62 -25.77 3.69
CA ASP A 211 26.93 -24.36 3.40
C ASP A 211 25.84 -23.70 2.57
N CYS A 212 25.78 -22.38 2.63
CA CYS A 212 24.83 -21.59 1.85
C CYS A 212 25.30 -21.53 0.39
N VAL A 213 24.35 -21.75 -0.54
CA VAL A 213 24.61 -21.59 -1.97
C VAL A 213 24.62 -20.11 -2.33
N ALA A 214 25.78 -19.62 -2.80
CA ALA A 214 25.89 -18.28 -3.37
C ALA A 214 25.29 -18.25 -4.78
N ASP A 215 24.74 -17.09 -5.17
CA ASP A 215 24.23 -16.81 -6.52
C ASP A 215 23.15 -17.81 -7.02
N ALA A 216 22.44 -18.47 -6.09
CA ALA A 216 21.32 -19.33 -6.42
C ALA A 216 20.18 -18.49 -7.06
N ARG A 217 19.67 -18.97 -8.19
CA ARG A 217 18.45 -18.42 -8.81
C ARG A 217 17.25 -19.24 -8.36
N ILE A 218 16.23 -18.56 -7.86
CA ILE A 218 15.00 -19.19 -7.39
C ILE A 218 13.87 -18.72 -8.32
N ARG A 219 13.13 -19.68 -8.88
CA ARG A 219 11.93 -19.43 -9.68
C ARG A 219 10.73 -19.94 -8.91
N LEU A 220 9.73 -19.10 -8.78
CA LEU A 220 8.42 -19.48 -8.28
C LEU A 220 7.50 -19.77 -9.46
N GLU A 221 7.02 -21.00 -9.57
CA GLU A 221 6.11 -21.43 -10.64
C GLU A 221 4.72 -21.72 -10.07
N LYS A 222 3.70 -21.27 -10.77
CA LYS A 222 2.30 -21.58 -10.50
C LYS A 222 1.64 -22.09 -11.77
N SER A 223 1.13 -23.33 -11.75
CA SER A 223 0.50 -23.98 -12.91
C SER A 223 1.36 -23.96 -14.20
N GLY A 224 2.68 -24.14 -14.06
CA GLY A 224 3.62 -24.16 -15.17
C GLY A 224 4.10 -22.78 -15.67
N ALA A 225 3.59 -21.70 -15.11
CA ALA A 225 4.04 -20.35 -15.43
C ALA A 225 4.94 -19.80 -14.32
N VAL A 226 6.04 -19.14 -14.70
CA VAL A 226 6.92 -18.43 -13.76
C VAL A 226 6.20 -17.18 -13.26
N VAL A 227 5.91 -17.13 -11.95
CA VAL A 227 5.21 -16.00 -11.31
C VAL A 227 6.15 -15.13 -10.49
N GLY A 228 7.39 -15.56 -10.27
CA GLY A 228 8.41 -14.76 -9.60
C GLY A 228 9.81 -15.36 -9.76
N GLU A 229 10.80 -14.47 -9.76
CA GLU A 229 12.21 -14.86 -9.75
C GLU A 229 12.97 -14.06 -8.68
N ALA A 230 13.88 -14.72 -7.98
CA ALA A 230 14.79 -14.09 -7.05
C ALA A 230 16.20 -14.67 -7.24
N ALA A 231 17.20 -13.78 -7.11
CA ALA A 231 18.59 -14.17 -7.05
C ALA A 231 19.21 -13.62 -5.76
N ARG A 232 19.92 -14.46 -5.01
CA ARG A 232 20.66 -13.99 -3.85
C ARG A 232 21.90 -13.22 -4.31
N ARG A 233 21.95 -11.91 -4.08
CA ARG A 233 23.21 -11.16 -4.17
C ARG A 233 23.99 -11.37 -2.88
N ARG A 234 25.31 -11.64 -2.98
CA ARG A 234 26.19 -11.63 -1.82
C ARG A 234 26.04 -10.29 -1.10
N PRO A 235 25.94 -10.27 0.24
CA PRO A 235 26.32 -9.07 0.98
C PRO A 235 27.77 -8.76 0.59
N GLN A 236 28.06 -7.52 0.27
CA GLN A 236 29.44 -7.07 0.07
C GLN A 236 30.19 -7.22 1.39
N ALA A 237 30.86 -8.37 1.56
CA ALA A 237 31.97 -8.51 2.48
C ALA A 237 33.22 -8.42 1.60
N GLU A 238 33.88 -7.28 1.65
CA GLU A 238 35.26 -7.15 1.19
C GLU A 238 36.13 -8.15 1.94
N HIS A 239 37.03 -8.80 1.18
CA HIS A 239 38.03 -9.77 1.53
C HIS A 239 37.59 -11.23 1.74
N LEU A 240 37.57 -11.95 0.62
CA LEU A 240 38.37 -13.20 0.48
C LEU A 240 38.23 -13.67 -0.98
N ARG A 241 39.35 -13.61 -1.70
CA ARG A 241 39.52 -14.21 -3.04
C ARG A 241 39.43 -15.72 -2.89
N ARG A 242 38.41 -16.34 -3.47
CA ARG A 242 38.51 -17.69 -4.05
C ARG A 242 37.65 -17.72 -5.31
N GLN A 243 38.32 -17.98 -6.41
CA GLN A 243 37.73 -18.33 -7.68
C GLN A 243 37.17 -19.75 -7.54
N ASP A 244 35.85 -19.90 -7.50
CA ASP A 244 35.19 -21.12 -7.89
C ASP A 244 33.99 -20.73 -8.77
N ARG A 245 34.15 -21.01 -10.06
CA ARG A 245 33.07 -20.92 -11.06
C ARG A 245 32.12 -22.09 -10.77
N ALA A 246 31.10 -21.83 -9.97
CA ALA A 246 29.98 -22.74 -9.81
C ALA A 246 28.92 -22.39 -10.82
N GLY A 247 28.53 -23.37 -11.64
CA GLY A 247 27.38 -23.28 -12.54
C GLY A 247 26.11 -22.89 -11.76
N GLY A 248 25.32 -21.99 -12.30
CA GLY A 248 24.14 -21.47 -11.61
C GLY A 248 23.13 -22.57 -11.33
N LEU A 249 22.83 -22.79 -10.04
CA LEU A 249 21.77 -23.67 -9.59
C LEU A 249 20.42 -22.95 -9.78
N THR A 250 19.50 -23.52 -10.53
CA THR A 250 18.13 -23.03 -10.66
C THR A 250 17.21 -23.86 -9.77
N LEU A 251 16.53 -23.23 -8.83
CA LEU A 251 15.55 -23.86 -7.96
C LEU A 251 14.14 -23.49 -8.45
N ALA A 252 13.34 -24.47 -8.85
CA ALA A 252 11.94 -24.28 -9.14
C ALA A 252 11.09 -24.64 -7.91
N ILE A 253 10.30 -23.67 -7.42
CA ILE A 253 9.34 -23.89 -6.34
C ILE A 253 7.94 -23.94 -6.95
N ARG A 254 7.28 -25.10 -6.88
CA ARG A 254 5.91 -25.26 -7.34
C ARG A 254 4.93 -24.99 -6.21
N ALA A 255 4.08 -23.97 -6.38
CA ALA A 255 3.00 -23.66 -5.47
C ALA A 255 1.72 -24.41 -5.87
N THR A 256 1.11 -25.15 -4.92
CA THR A 256 -0.21 -25.78 -5.08
C THR A 256 -1.29 -24.93 -4.40
N ARG A 257 -2.57 -25.17 -4.69
CA ARG A 257 -3.72 -24.46 -4.07
C ARG A 257 -3.76 -24.55 -2.53
N SER A 258 -3.04 -25.47 -1.91
CA SER A 258 -3.01 -25.72 -0.46
C SER A 258 -1.68 -25.33 0.20
N GLY A 259 -0.84 -24.53 -0.45
CA GLY A 259 0.47 -24.09 0.06
C GLY A 259 1.66 -24.72 -0.70
N VAL A 260 2.87 -24.28 -0.37
CA VAL A 260 4.11 -24.79 -0.96
C VAL A 260 4.40 -26.17 -0.36
N ARG A 261 4.24 -27.24 -1.11
CA ARG A 261 4.48 -28.61 -0.62
C ARG A 261 5.67 -29.35 -1.23
N GLN A 262 6.28 -28.83 -2.29
CA GLN A 262 7.36 -29.57 -2.96
C GLN A 262 8.42 -28.63 -3.52
N MET A 263 9.68 -28.89 -3.16
CA MET A 263 10.86 -28.31 -3.79
C MET A 263 11.45 -29.34 -4.75
N GLU A 264 11.45 -29.06 -6.04
CA GLU A 264 12.22 -29.81 -7.01
C GLU A 264 13.50 -29.06 -7.35
N LEU A 265 14.64 -29.72 -7.13
CA LEU A 265 15.95 -29.24 -7.55
C LEU A 265 16.22 -29.76 -8.96
N SER A 266 16.17 -28.88 -9.96
CA SER A 266 16.72 -29.18 -11.27
C SER A 266 18.12 -28.56 -11.36
N ALA A 267 19.14 -29.39 -11.36
CA ALA A 267 20.48 -28.99 -11.76
C ALA A 267 20.57 -29.09 -13.30
N PRO A 268 21.15 -28.13 -14.02
CA PRO A 268 21.54 -28.38 -15.39
C PRO A 268 22.58 -29.51 -15.36
N ASP A 269 22.44 -30.48 -16.29
CA ASP A 269 23.40 -31.56 -16.50
C ASP A 269 24.80 -30.98 -16.59
N THR A 270 25.53 -31.03 -15.49
CA THR A 270 26.97 -30.90 -15.53
C THR A 270 27.50 -32.30 -15.75
N GLY A 271 27.81 -32.55 -17.01
CA GLY A 271 28.58 -33.74 -17.42
C GLY A 271 29.74 -33.94 -16.48
N ALA A 272 29.92 -35.20 -16.14
CA ALA A 272 31.00 -35.71 -15.28
C ALA A 272 32.32 -35.01 -15.55
N CYS A 273 32.97 -34.59 -14.45
CA CYS A 273 34.43 -34.58 -14.37
C CYS A 273 34.84 -35.38 -13.15
N LEU A 274 35.56 -36.42 -13.46
CA LEU A 274 36.31 -37.31 -12.57
C LEU A 274 37.16 -36.58 -11.53
#